data_5d10226138fe9d3e3cc00ca4fc81574a
#
_entry.id   5d10226138fe9d3e3cc00ca4fc81574a
#
_cell.length_a   1.000
_cell.length_b   1.000
_cell.length_c   1.000
_cell.angle_alpha   90.00
_cell.angle_beta   90.00
_cell.angle_gamma   90.00
#
_symmetry.space_group_name_H-M   'P 1'
#
loop_
_entity.id
_entity.type
_entity.pdbx_description
1 polymer ?
#
loop_
_entity_poly.entity_id
_entity_poly.type
_entity_poly.pdbx_seq_one_letter_code
_entity_poly.pdbx_strand_id
1 'polypeptide(L)'
;MATDEPVNAGYHVGWFVPPFFHELPVDTEDTDEAAQRLFDLVQTFLGHASEYEQMRMYVIYAHILEQLVDAGAVYAGIGAIDMDGRPSTATISVYRTQIPDTTAEDMLSDLSTGLAQAHPDDDIRIVELASGKAVVRIGEAPFVLSPEVSPSGEPIEVSRGQIQAFVPLPNNFELLTFELSTPSMEDWDYYSELFAQTVRSLDWSTDEEVRMAASLAETRPPEAIAPTPEVVQELYRYSSRVLDALSVLGRMDQGNQVSAITCPDCWTKGLRSACTARHHWQVDDVDDALLAAAVDRLGEAFQSQGWLKLSGTPGQSVSLAAHGGSGHQVDATLVVGRRRLVIEVVAPCTRTVSSPGDSVFG
;
A
#
# COMPACT_ATOMS: atom_id res chain seq x y z
N MET A 1 -18.63 40.15 -22.41
CA MET A 1 -17.35 39.54 -21.98
C MET A 1 -17.71 38.67 -20.79
N ALA A 2 -17.91 37.40 -21.02
CA ALA A 2 -18.06 36.46 -19.93
C ALA A 2 -16.65 36.16 -19.41
N THR A 3 -16.40 36.44 -18.15
CA THR A 3 -15.22 36.00 -17.44
C THR A 3 -15.35 34.49 -17.29
N ASP A 4 -14.58 33.72 -18.08
CA ASP A 4 -14.29 32.34 -17.76
C ASP A 4 -13.58 32.34 -16.40
N GLU A 5 -14.33 32.15 -15.33
CA GLU A 5 -13.77 31.66 -14.08
C GLU A 5 -13.15 30.29 -14.39
N PRO A 6 -11.89 30.05 -14.05
CA PRO A 6 -11.33 28.72 -14.19
C PRO A 6 -12.21 27.79 -13.34
N VAL A 7 -12.90 26.88 -13.99
CA VAL A 7 -13.62 25.81 -13.31
C VAL A 7 -12.58 25.07 -12.51
N ASN A 8 -12.65 25.20 -11.20
CA ASN A 8 -11.79 24.51 -10.25
C ASN A 8 -12.16 23.02 -10.33
N ALA A 9 -11.69 22.35 -11.39
CA ALA A 9 -11.96 20.97 -11.64
C ALA A 9 -11.28 20.18 -10.51
N GLY A 10 -12.09 19.62 -9.64
CA GLY A 10 -11.61 18.72 -8.60
C GLY A 10 -10.86 17.56 -9.25
N TYR A 11 -9.68 17.25 -8.76
CA TYR A 11 -8.93 16.05 -9.16
C TYR A 11 -9.12 14.98 -8.10
N HIS A 12 -9.54 13.80 -8.57
CA HIS A 12 -9.47 12.57 -7.80
C HIS A 12 -8.08 11.99 -7.98
N VAL A 13 -7.43 11.71 -6.89
CA VAL A 13 -6.05 11.25 -6.88
C VAL A 13 -5.99 9.88 -6.23
N GLY A 14 -5.25 8.97 -6.84
CA GLY A 14 -5.08 7.61 -6.34
C GLY A 14 -3.63 7.16 -6.43
N TRP A 15 -3.24 6.30 -5.51
CA TRP A 15 -1.92 5.66 -5.46
C TRP A 15 -2.04 4.30 -4.80
N PHE A 16 -1.01 3.47 -4.96
CA PHE A 16 -0.94 2.17 -4.32
C PHE A 16 0.00 2.21 -3.13
N VAL A 17 -0.47 1.67 -2.03
CA VAL A 17 0.34 1.41 -0.84
C VAL A 17 0.37 -0.10 -0.62
N PRO A 18 1.50 -0.70 -0.25
CA PRO A 18 1.57 -2.13 0.04
C PRO A 18 0.56 -2.56 1.11
N PRO A 19 -0.04 -3.76 1.01
CA PRO A 19 -1.15 -4.18 1.85
C PRO A 19 -0.81 -4.38 3.33
N PHE A 20 0.47 -4.38 3.69
CA PHE A 20 0.91 -4.43 5.09
C PHE A 20 0.95 -3.05 5.77
N PHE A 21 0.69 -1.97 5.03
CA PHE A 21 0.38 -0.68 5.64
C PHE A 21 -1.10 -0.65 6.01
N HIS A 22 -1.35 -0.61 7.29
CA HIS A 22 -2.69 -0.50 7.83
C HIS A 22 -3.05 0.98 7.96
N GLU A 23 -4.19 1.33 7.40
CA GLU A 23 -4.65 2.72 7.32
C GLU A 23 -5.06 3.25 8.68
N LEU A 24 -4.56 4.44 9.02
CA LEU A 24 -5.03 5.22 10.16
C LEU A 24 -6.29 6.01 9.77
N PRO A 25 -7.24 6.20 10.68
CA PRO A 25 -8.51 6.86 10.40
C PRO A 25 -8.38 8.38 10.35
N VAL A 26 -7.57 8.92 9.42
CA VAL A 26 -7.42 10.37 9.20
C VAL A 26 -8.58 10.96 8.40
N ASP A 27 -9.43 10.12 7.81
CA ASP A 27 -10.50 10.45 6.88
C ASP A 27 -11.87 10.65 7.57
N THR A 28 -11.98 10.41 8.88
CA THR A 28 -13.23 10.56 9.62
C THR A 28 -13.19 11.72 10.59
N GLU A 29 -14.28 12.50 10.62
CA GLU A 29 -14.53 13.54 11.61
C GLU A 29 -15.20 12.99 12.88
N ASP A 30 -15.69 11.75 12.83
CA ASP A 30 -16.32 11.09 13.98
C ASP A 30 -15.23 10.49 14.88
N THR A 31 -15.09 11.10 16.06
CA THR A 31 -14.07 10.70 17.05
C THR A 31 -14.30 9.28 17.60
N ASP A 32 -15.55 8.84 17.71
CA ASP A 32 -15.87 7.51 18.22
C ASP A 32 -15.55 6.46 17.16
N GLU A 33 -15.82 6.74 15.88
CA GLU A 33 -15.42 5.89 14.77
C GLU A 33 -13.90 5.82 14.66
N ALA A 34 -13.19 6.95 14.74
CA ALA A 34 -11.72 6.99 14.71
C ALA A 34 -11.13 6.16 15.85
N ALA A 35 -11.67 6.30 17.06
CA ALA A 35 -11.23 5.54 18.23
C ALA A 35 -11.44 4.02 18.05
N GLN A 36 -12.59 3.61 17.50
CA GLN A 36 -12.88 2.20 17.25
C GLN A 36 -11.95 1.61 16.18
N ARG A 37 -11.77 2.29 15.04
CA ARG A 37 -10.87 1.86 13.97
C ARG A 37 -9.42 1.75 14.47
N LEU A 38 -8.99 2.68 15.31
CA LEU A 38 -7.67 2.65 15.91
C LEU A 38 -7.51 1.48 16.89
N PHE A 39 -8.54 1.20 17.67
CA PHE A 39 -8.54 0.03 18.58
C PHE A 39 -8.45 -1.28 17.79
N ASP A 40 -9.21 -1.43 16.71
CA ASP A 40 -9.19 -2.60 15.85
C ASP A 40 -7.81 -2.78 15.18
N LEU A 41 -7.16 -1.68 14.82
CA LEU A 41 -5.79 -1.69 14.31
C LEU A 41 -4.80 -2.23 15.35
N VAL A 42 -4.87 -1.75 16.60
CA VAL A 42 -4.03 -2.23 17.70
C VAL A 42 -4.28 -3.72 17.96
N GLN A 43 -5.53 -4.18 17.90
CA GLN A 43 -5.85 -5.60 18.03
C GLN A 43 -5.24 -6.44 16.88
N THR A 44 -5.20 -5.90 15.68
CA THR A 44 -4.58 -6.57 14.52
C THR A 44 -3.08 -6.79 14.74
N PHE A 45 -2.37 -5.81 15.26
CA PHE A 45 -0.92 -5.91 15.49
C PHE A 45 -0.54 -6.64 16.79
N LEU A 46 -1.29 -6.42 17.85
CA LEU A 46 -0.93 -6.80 19.21
C LEU A 46 -2.01 -7.65 19.91
N GLY A 47 -2.91 -8.33 19.16
CA GLY A 47 -3.95 -9.15 19.75
C GLY A 47 -3.47 -10.28 20.66
N HIS A 48 -2.18 -10.66 20.52
CA HIS A 48 -1.52 -11.65 21.38
C HIS A 48 -0.74 -11.03 22.56
N ALA A 49 -0.61 -9.71 22.62
CA ALA A 49 0.08 -8.99 23.67
C ALA A 49 -0.83 -8.76 24.89
N SER A 50 -0.25 -8.32 26.00
CA SER A 50 -1.03 -7.98 27.19
C SER A 50 -1.93 -6.76 26.98
N GLU A 51 -3.02 -6.65 27.73
CA GLU A 51 -3.92 -5.47 27.69
C GLU A 51 -3.16 -4.17 27.96
N TYR A 52 -2.13 -4.21 28.80
CA TYR A 52 -1.29 -3.04 29.10
C TYR A 52 -0.49 -2.60 27.85
N GLU A 53 0.10 -3.54 27.12
CA GLU A 53 0.85 -3.24 25.89
C GLU A 53 -0.08 -2.74 24.78
N GLN A 54 -1.25 -3.34 24.64
CA GLN A 54 -2.28 -2.89 23.70
C GLN A 54 -2.74 -1.45 24.00
N MET A 55 -3.07 -1.16 25.26
CA MET A 55 -3.48 0.18 25.67
C MET A 55 -2.37 1.21 25.45
N ARG A 56 -1.14 0.85 25.75
CA ARG A 56 0.01 1.72 25.51
C ARG A 56 0.20 2.05 24.04
N MET A 57 0.10 1.04 23.16
CA MET A 57 0.19 1.25 21.72
C MET A 57 -0.97 2.08 21.20
N TYR A 58 -2.18 1.86 21.72
CA TYR A 58 -3.34 2.69 21.40
C TYR A 58 -3.08 4.17 21.69
N VAL A 59 -2.53 4.50 22.87
CA VAL A 59 -2.22 5.89 23.22
C VAL A 59 -1.16 6.50 22.29
N ILE A 60 -0.13 5.73 21.94
CA ILE A 60 0.90 6.18 20.99
C ILE A 60 0.28 6.48 19.63
N TYR A 61 -0.53 5.57 19.09
CA TYR A 61 -1.16 5.75 17.78
C TYR A 61 -2.22 6.84 17.78
N ALA A 62 -2.96 7.03 18.87
CA ALA A 62 -3.90 8.13 19.02
C ALA A 62 -3.17 9.49 18.97
N HIS A 63 -2.02 9.60 19.61
CA HIS A 63 -1.21 10.82 19.55
C HIS A 63 -0.62 11.07 18.15
N ILE A 64 -0.15 10.03 17.47
CA ILE A 64 0.31 10.14 16.06
C ILE A 64 -0.86 10.56 15.16
N LEU A 65 -2.03 9.95 15.33
CA LEU A 65 -3.23 10.28 14.55
C LEU A 65 -3.62 11.76 14.72
N GLU A 66 -3.64 12.27 15.96
CA GLU A 66 -3.91 13.66 16.24
C GLU A 66 -2.94 14.60 15.49
N GLN A 67 -1.65 14.30 15.53
CA GLN A 67 -0.64 15.10 14.82
C GLN A 67 -0.83 15.06 13.29
N LEU A 68 -1.20 13.91 12.73
CA LEU A 68 -1.44 13.76 11.30
C LEU A 68 -2.69 14.51 10.84
N VAL A 69 -3.77 14.45 11.63
CA VAL A 69 -5.01 15.20 11.37
C VAL A 69 -4.77 16.70 11.45
N ASP A 70 -4.07 17.16 12.48
CA ASP A 70 -3.73 18.58 12.65
C ASP A 70 -2.83 19.09 11.51
N ALA A 71 -1.96 18.23 10.97
CA ALA A 71 -1.13 18.55 9.82
C ALA A 71 -1.88 18.48 8.47
N GLY A 72 -3.15 18.07 8.46
CA GLY A 72 -3.98 17.97 7.26
C GLY A 72 -3.66 16.77 6.39
N ALA A 73 -3.28 15.66 6.99
CA ALA A 73 -3.10 14.41 6.26
C ALA A 73 -4.42 13.94 5.65
N VAL A 74 -4.39 13.58 4.37
CA VAL A 74 -5.53 13.00 3.63
C VAL A 74 -5.44 11.47 3.57
N TYR A 75 -4.28 10.93 3.92
CA TYR A 75 -4.01 9.52 4.08
C TYR A 75 -2.87 9.33 5.08
N ALA A 76 -2.96 8.29 5.88
CA ALA A 76 -1.84 7.81 6.67
C ALA A 76 -1.95 6.29 6.86
N GLY A 77 -0.82 5.59 6.83
CA GLY A 77 -0.73 4.16 7.06
C GLY A 77 0.49 3.80 7.88
N ILE A 78 0.34 2.83 8.78
CA ILE A 78 1.42 2.26 9.56
C ILE A 78 1.71 0.85 9.09
N GLY A 79 2.97 0.57 8.74
CA GLY A 79 3.49 -0.74 8.45
C GLY A 79 4.30 -1.28 9.63
N ALA A 80 4.04 -2.53 9.99
CA ALA A 80 4.88 -3.27 10.93
C ALA A 80 5.14 -4.65 10.35
N ILE A 81 6.39 -4.99 10.15
CA ILE A 81 6.81 -6.24 9.52
C ILE A 81 7.92 -6.90 10.33
N ASP A 82 8.02 -8.21 10.20
CA ASP A 82 9.13 -8.97 10.76
C ASP A 82 10.25 -9.08 9.70
N MET A 83 11.40 -8.49 9.99
CA MET A 83 12.60 -8.54 9.17
C MET A 83 13.60 -9.48 9.86
N ASP A 84 13.58 -10.76 9.48
CA ASP A 84 14.48 -11.79 10.02
C ASP A 84 14.42 -11.93 11.57
N GLY A 85 13.20 -11.93 12.12
CA GLY A 85 12.99 -12.04 13.57
C GLY A 85 13.11 -10.72 14.32
N ARG A 86 13.21 -9.61 13.63
CA ARG A 86 13.30 -8.24 14.17
C ARG A 86 12.12 -7.41 13.68
N PRO A 87 11.40 -6.73 14.60
CA PRO A 87 10.32 -5.83 14.19
C PRO A 87 10.89 -4.62 13.43
N SER A 88 10.31 -4.35 12.28
CA SER A 88 10.62 -3.19 11.46
C SER A 88 9.35 -2.41 11.19
N THR A 89 9.38 -1.09 11.35
CA THR A 89 8.19 -0.24 11.26
C THR A 89 8.43 0.96 10.37
N ALA A 90 7.38 1.38 9.66
CA ALA A 90 7.38 2.63 8.92
C ALA A 90 5.99 3.25 8.92
N THR A 91 5.94 4.56 8.73
CA THR A 91 4.71 5.31 8.50
C THR A 91 4.77 5.92 7.11
N ILE A 92 3.67 5.85 6.38
CA ILE A 92 3.48 6.59 5.14
C ILE A 92 2.30 7.55 5.32
N SER A 93 2.47 8.80 4.93
CA SER A 93 1.41 9.80 5.00
C SER A 93 1.36 10.62 3.72
N VAL A 94 0.18 11.14 3.38
CA VAL A 94 -0.04 11.98 2.22
C VAL A 94 -0.81 13.23 2.66
N TYR A 95 -0.31 14.37 2.27
CA TYR A 95 -0.92 15.68 2.54
C TYR A 95 -1.33 16.31 1.23
N ARG A 96 -2.45 17.04 1.24
CA ARG A 96 -2.92 17.81 0.10
C ARG A 96 -3.00 19.27 0.51
N THR A 97 -2.18 20.11 -0.09
CA THR A 97 -2.06 21.53 0.27
C THR A 97 -2.42 22.39 -0.92
N GLN A 98 -3.21 23.44 -0.68
CA GLN A 98 -3.44 24.47 -1.68
C GLN A 98 -2.23 25.38 -1.77
N ILE A 99 -1.84 25.71 -3.00
CA ILE A 99 -0.71 26.56 -3.31
C ILE A 99 -1.19 27.80 -4.07
N PRO A 100 -0.48 28.93 -3.98
CA PRO A 100 -0.76 30.09 -4.81
C PRO A 100 -0.67 29.75 -6.30
N ASP A 101 -1.43 30.46 -7.12
CA ASP A 101 -1.39 30.33 -8.58
C ASP A 101 0.03 30.62 -9.10
N THR A 102 0.71 29.58 -9.54
CA THR A 102 2.08 29.63 -10.06
C THR A 102 2.26 28.50 -11.06
N THR A 103 3.30 28.57 -11.88
CA THR A 103 3.62 27.44 -12.75
C THR A 103 4.22 26.29 -11.95
N ALA A 104 3.94 25.06 -12.33
CA ALA A 104 4.56 23.88 -11.69
C ALA A 104 6.09 23.95 -11.69
N GLU A 105 6.69 24.51 -12.75
CA GLU A 105 8.15 24.63 -12.91
C GLU A 105 8.74 25.65 -11.92
N ASP A 106 8.13 26.83 -11.79
CA ASP A 106 8.58 27.87 -10.84
C ASP A 106 8.43 27.34 -9.39
N MET A 107 7.29 26.70 -9.08
CA MET A 107 7.06 26.12 -7.76
C MET A 107 8.07 25.05 -7.40
N LEU A 108 8.38 24.11 -8.30
CA LEU A 108 9.38 23.05 -8.04
C LEU A 108 10.77 23.64 -7.84
N SER A 109 11.12 24.69 -8.60
CA SER A 109 12.39 25.39 -8.44
C SER A 109 12.49 26.09 -7.08
N ASP A 110 11.45 26.83 -6.70
CA ASP A 110 11.40 27.56 -5.43
C ASP A 110 11.41 26.59 -4.24
N LEU A 111 10.63 25.51 -4.33
CA LEU A 111 10.56 24.47 -3.31
C LEU A 111 11.91 23.78 -3.14
N SER A 112 12.55 23.36 -4.24
CA SER A 112 13.86 22.72 -4.20
C SER A 112 14.91 23.63 -3.56
N THR A 113 14.88 24.92 -3.90
CA THR A 113 15.80 25.91 -3.33
C THR A 113 15.53 26.14 -1.85
N GLY A 114 14.26 26.29 -1.47
CA GLY A 114 13.85 26.48 -0.07
C GLY A 114 14.21 25.30 0.82
N LEU A 115 13.95 24.07 0.34
CA LEU A 115 14.31 22.85 1.06
C LEU A 115 15.84 22.71 1.23
N ALA A 116 16.62 22.99 0.19
CA ALA A 116 18.09 22.95 0.28
C ALA A 116 18.66 23.99 1.26
N GLN A 117 17.99 25.13 1.43
CA GLN A 117 18.38 26.12 2.44
C GLN A 117 17.97 25.69 3.86
N ALA A 118 16.79 25.11 4.01
CA ALA A 118 16.27 24.67 5.31
C ALA A 118 16.94 23.37 5.81
N HIS A 119 17.37 22.52 4.90
CA HIS A 119 17.92 21.19 5.16
C HIS A 119 19.22 20.99 4.37
N PRO A 120 20.31 21.65 4.74
CA PRO A 120 21.55 21.64 3.93
C PRO A 120 22.28 20.29 3.87
N ASP A 121 21.98 19.40 4.81
CA ASP A 121 22.58 18.05 4.88
C ASP A 121 21.74 16.98 4.17
N ASP A 122 20.55 17.33 3.69
CA ASP A 122 19.63 16.40 3.05
C ASP A 122 19.88 16.33 1.53
N ASP A 123 19.56 15.19 0.94
CA ASP A 123 19.58 15.00 -0.51
C ASP A 123 18.27 15.51 -1.11
N ILE A 124 18.37 16.59 -1.91
CA ILE A 124 17.21 17.21 -2.55
C ILE A 124 17.42 17.18 -4.05
N ARG A 125 16.48 16.58 -4.76
CA ARG A 125 16.53 16.43 -6.21
C ARG A 125 15.18 16.57 -6.88
N ILE A 126 15.18 17.02 -8.13
CA ILE A 126 14.00 16.97 -9.00
C ILE A 126 14.04 15.66 -9.76
N VAL A 127 12.92 14.92 -9.73
CA VAL A 127 12.75 13.63 -10.41
C VAL A 127 11.61 13.70 -11.42
N GLU A 128 11.69 12.86 -12.45
CA GLU A 128 10.61 12.66 -13.42
C GLU A 128 9.77 11.45 -12.98
N LEU A 129 8.46 11.65 -12.85
CA LEU A 129 7.47 10.60 -12.58
C LEU A 129 6.54 10.48 -13.81
N ALA A 130 5.82 9.39 -13.93
CA ALA A 130 4.76 9.26 -14.95
C ALA A 130 3.70 10.35 -14.81
N SER A 131 3.50 10.83 -13.58
CA SER A 131 2.57 11.89 -13.20
C SER A 131 3.11 13.31 -13.39
N GLY A 132 4.37 13.49 -13.79
CA GLY A 132 5.03 14.79 -13.95
C GLY A 132 6.29 14.91 -13.10
N LYS A 133 6.87 16.12 -13.03
CA LYS A 133 8.04 16.38 -12.21
C LYS A 133 7.66 16.49 -10.72
N ALA A 134 8.56 16.02 -9.86
CA ALA A 134 8.44 16.15 -8.41
C ALA A 134 9.77 16.57 -7.78
N VAL A 135 9.71 17.24 -6.63
CA VAL A 135 10.88 17.41 -5.76
C VAL A 135 10.90 16.27 -4.76
N VAL A 136 12.04 15.62 -4.60
CA VAL A 136 12.25 14.60 -3.58
C VAL A 136 13.28 15.09 -2.60
N ARG A 137 12.99 14.98 -1.31
CA ARG A 137 13.89 15.22 -0.19
C ARG A 137 14.13 13.89 0.53
N ILE A 138 15.39 13.57 0.81
CA ILE A 138 15.81 12.42 1.60
C ILE A 138 16.72 12.93 2.71
N GLY A 139 16.37 12.61 3.95
CA GLY A 139 17.14 13.08 5.10
C GLY A 139 16.75 12.35 6.38
N GLU A 140 17.22 12.85 7.50
CA GLU A 140 16.85 12.40 8.82
C GLU A 140 16.02 13.47 9.53
N ALA A 141 15.07 13.01 10.36
CA ALA A 141 14.27 13.90 11.17
C ALA A 141 14.22 13.37 12.62
N PRO A 142 14.43 14.22 13.62
CA PRO A 142 14.23 13.82 15.00
C PRO A 142 12.72 13.62 15.26
N PHE A 143 12.42 12.60 16.04
CA PHE A 143 11.08 12.37 16.57
C PHE A 143 11.18 12.26 18.09
N VAL A 144 10.43 13.08 18.80
CA VAL A 144 10.44 13.07 20.26
C VAL A 144 9.22 12.36 20.77
N LEU A 145 9.41 11.21 21.41
CA LEU A 145 8.39 10.56 22.21
C LEU A 145 8.18 11.39 23.48
N SER A 146 6.96 11.86 23.69
CA SER A 146 6.61 12.63 24.88
C SER A 146 6.72 11.77 26.16
N PRO A 147 6.87 12.38 27.35
CA PRO A 147 6.97 11.64 28.61
C PRO A 147 5.78 10.69 28.86
N GLU A 148 4.60 11.06 28.39
CA GLU A 148 3.35 10.28 28.56
C GLU A 148 3.39 8.92 27.86
N VAL A 149 4.09 8.85 26.71
CA VAL A 149 4.17 7.64 25.88
C VAL A 149 5.52 6.94 25.98
N SER A 150 6.52 7.63 26.57
CA SER A 150 7.86 7.09 26.76
C SER A 150 7.88 6.02 27.85
N PRO A 151 8.61 4.89 27.66
CA PRO A 151 8.79 3.85 28.69
C PRO A 151 9.46 4.36 29.97
N SER A 152 10.31 5.37 29.86
CA SER A 152 11.06 5.94 30.96
C SER A 152 10.32 7.04 31.71
N GLY A 153 9.18 7.54 31.19
CA GLY A 153 8.52 8.74 31.68
C GLY A 153 9.29 10.04 31.42
N GLU A 154 10.36 9.97 30.60
CA GLU A 154 11.12 11.12 30.13
C GLU A 154 11.06 11.20 28.61
N PRO A 155 11.20 12.38 27.99
CA PRO A 155 11.19 12.49 26.54
C PRO A 155 12.38 11.69 25.95
N ILE A 156 12.08 10.90 24.90
CA ILE A 156 13.10 10.14 24.17
C ILE A 156 13.15 10.68 22.74
N GLU A 157 14.31 11.16 22.33
CA GLU A 157 14.56 11.52 20.94
C GLU A 157 14.99 10.28 20.15
N VAL A 158 14.29 10.01 19.05
CA VAL A 158 14.59 8.93 18.13
C VAL A 158 14.87 9.54 16.75
N SER A 159 16.04 9.25 16.18
CA SER A 159 16.30 9.60 14.77
C SER A 159 15.51 8.66 13.86
N ARG A 160 14.87 9.23 12.86
CA ARG A 160 14.14 8.48 11.82
C ARG A 160 14.59 8.93 10.44
N GLY A 161 14.78 7.98 9.55
CA GLY A 161 14.92 8.28 8.13
C GLY A 161 13.59 8.80 7.57
N GLN A 162 13.67 9.80 6.71
CA GLN A 162 12.51 10.43 6.09
C GLN A 162 12.74 10.62 4.60
N ILE A 163 11.73 10.25 3.80
CA ILE A 163 11.67 10.60 2.38
C ILE A 163 10.38 11.38 2.16
N GLN A 164 10.47 12.52 1.49
CA GLN A 164 9.33 13.32 1.08
C GLN A 164 9.36 13.48 -0.44
N ALA A 165 8.18 13.37 -1.08
CA ALA A 165 8.00 13.65 -2.50
C ALA A 165 6.88 14.69 -2.65
N PHE A 166 7.21 15.81 -3.27
CA PHE A 166 6.34 16.94 -3.50
C PHE A 166 5.90 16.95 -4.96
N VAL A 167 4.64 16.64 -5.21
CA VAL A 167 4.09 16.44 -6.55
C VAL A 167 3.00 17.48 -6.83
N PRO A 168 3.23 18.46 -7.72
CA PRO A 168 2.20 19.37 -8.16
C PRO A 168 1.08 18.64 -8.89
N LEU A 169 -0.17 18.99 -8.62
CA LEU A 169 -1.29 18.54 -9.44
C LEU A 169 -1.41 19.38 -10.72
N PRO A 170 -2.00 18.82 -11.79
CA PRO A 170 -2.13 19.51 -13.08
C PRO A 170 -2.95 20.80 -13.06
N ASN A 171 -3.72 21.03 -11.98
CA ASN A 171 -4.49 22.28 -11.80
C ASN A 171 -3.62 23.47 -11.40
N ASN A 172 -2.35 23.28 -11.06
CA ASN A 172 -1.41 24.28 -10.54
C ASN A 172 -1.86 25.01 -9.25
N PHE A 173 -2.86 24.50 -8.56
CA PHE A 173 -3.37 25.04 -7.30
C PHE A 173 -3.14 24.13 -6.10
N GLU A 174 -2.73 22.90 -6.34
CA GLU A 174 -2.60 21.90 -5.31
C GLU A 174 -1.28 21.17 -5.43
N LEU A 175 -0.73 20.86 -4.26
CA LEU A 175 0.49 20.10 -4.06
C LEU A 175 0.15 18.85 -3.24
N LEU A 176 0.54 17.68 -3.71
CA LEU A 176 0.57 16.48 -2.91
C LEU A 176 1.95 16.30 -2.31
N THR A 177 2.00 16.09 -1.01
CA THR A 177 3.23 15.70 -0.31
C THR A 177 3.07 14.28 0.19
N PHE A 178 3.84 13.36 -0.38
CA PHE A 178 4.02 12.02 0.15
C PHE A 178 5.18 12.03 1.13
N GLU A 179 5.01 11.39 2.26
CA GLU A 179 6.08 11.24 3.25
C GLU A 179 6.14 9.78 3.70
N LEU A 180 7.33 9.20 3.72
CA LEU A 180 7.61 7.97 4.43
C LEU A 180 8.61 8.27 5.52
N SER A 181 8.38 7.75 6.71
CA SER A 181 9.35 7.82 7.81
C SER A 181 9.50 6.48 8.51
N THR A 182 10.73 6.14 8.89
CA THR A 182 11.05 4.90 9.60
C THR A 182 12.16 5.11 10.63
N PRO A 183 12.02 4.58 11.84
CA PRO A 183 13.12 4.46 12.80
C PRO A 183 14.03 3.26 12.50
N SER A 184 13.60 2.34 11.63
CA SER A 184 14.31 1.11 11.28
C SER A 184 15.31 1.38 10.15
N MET A 185 16.40 2.12 10.47
CA MET A 185 17.38 2.59 9.48
C MET A 185 18.13 1.45 8.78
N GLU A 186 18.26 0.30 9.42
CA GLU A 186 18.83 -0.91 8.82
C GLU A 186 18.01 -1.46 7.65
N ASP A 187 16.72 -1.08 7.53
CA ASP A 187 15.83 -1.48 6.46
C ASP A 187 15.56 -0.33 5.46
N TRP A 188 16.43 0.69 5.49
CA TRP A 188 16.26 1.90 4.68
C TRP A 188 16.12 1.61 3.19
N ASP A 189 16.96 0.74 2.63
CA ASP A 189 16.93 0.40 1.20
C ASP A 189 15.58 -0.21 0.81
N TYR A 190 15.01 -1.02 1.69
CA TYR A 190 13.69 -1.61 1.48
C TYR A 190 12.59 -0.55 1.46
N TYR A 191 12.55 0.31 2.48
CA TYR A 191 11.52 1.33 2.59
C TYR A 191 11.64 2.42 1.52
N SER A 192 12.85 2.78 1.13
CA SER A 192 13.08 3.77 0.07
C SER A 192 12.60 3.27 -1.30
N GLU A 193 12.87 2.01 -1.65
CA GLU A 193 12.35 1.42 -2.89
C GLU A 193 10.82 1.30 -2.88
N LEU A 194 10.25 0.88 -1.76
CA LEU A 194 8.81 0.79 -1.57
C LEU A 194 8.13 2.17 -1.73
N PHE A 195 8.71 3.21 -1.13
CA PHE A 195 8.22 4.57 -1.27
C PHE A 195 8.29 5.05 -2.74
N ALA A 196 9.41 4.76 -3.41
CA ALA A 196 9.55 5.09 -4.82
C ALA A 196 8.46 4.42 -5.68
N GLN A 197 8.11 3.17 -5.40
CA GLN A 197 7.02 2.46 -6.10
C GLN A 197 5.66 3.08 -5.79
N THR A 198 5.40 3.45 -4.53
CA THR A 198 4.16 4.13 -4.13
C THR A 198 3.99 5.46 -4.90
N VAL A 199 5.03 6.29 -4.92
CA VAL A 199 4.98 7.59 -5.63
C VAL A 199 4.87 7.41 -7.15
N ARG A 200 5.53 6.42 -7.73
CA ARG A 200 5.39 6.09 -9.17
C ARG A 200 3.99 5.61 -9.55
N SER A 201 3.24 5.07 -8.60
CA SER A 201 1.87 4.59 -8.83
C SER A 201 0.83 5.70 -8.85
N LEU A 202 1.23 6.93 -8.52
CA LEU A 202 0.34 8.09 -8.49
C LEU A 202 -0.34 8.32 -9.83
N ASP A 203 -1.67 8.46 -9.78
CA ASP A 203 -2.51 8.77 -10.91
C ASP A 203 -3.63 9.72 -10.50
N TRP A 204 -4.27 10.37 -11.46
CA TRP A 204 -5.39 11.27 -11.21
C TRP A 204 -6.43 11.21 -12.32
N SER A 205 -7.64 11.66 -11.98
CA SER A 205 -8.74 11.85 -12.93
C SER A 205 -9.57 13.06 -12.54
N THR A 206 -10.18 13.66 -13.53
CA THR A 206 -11.11 14.76 -13.32
C THR A 206 -12.47 14.26 -12.84
N ASP A 207 -13.28 15.13 -12.22
CA ASP A 207 -14.67 14.84 -11.85
C ASP A 207 -15.51 14.34 -13.02
N GLU A 208 -15.27 14.87 -14.23
CA GLU A 208 -15.99 14.44 -15.44
C GLU A 208 -15.62 13.01 -15.81
N GLU A 209 -14.35 12.69 -15.75
CA GLU A 209 -13.86 11.36 -16.04
C GLU A 209 -14.37 10.33 -15.01
N VAL A 210 -14.38 10.66 -13.70
CA VAL A 210 -14.95 9.80 -12.67
C VAL A 210 -16.44 9.57 -12.89
N ARG A 211 -17.21 10.63 -13.18
CA ARG A 211 -18.65 10.51 -13.49
C ARG A 211 -18.91 9.64 -14.73
N MET A 212 -18.10 9.82 -15.77
CA MET A 212 -18.21 9.00 -16.99
C MET A 212 -17.90 7.53 -16.68
N ALA A 213 -16.90 7.28 -15.84
CA ALA A 213 -16.52 5.94 -15.41
C ALA A 213 -17.62 5.27 -14.58
N ALA A 214 -18.20 5.98 -13.62
CA ALA A 214 -19.30 5.47 -12.80
C ALA A 214 -20.51 5.11 -13.69
N SER A 215 -20.86 5.97 -14.64
CA SER A 215 -21.95 5.72 -15.60
C SER A 215 -21.68 4.47 -16.47
N LEU A 216 -20.43 4.24 -16.88
CA LEU A 216 -20.05 3.05 -17.63
C LEU A 216 -20.07 1.79 -16.75
N ALA A 217 -19.68 1.89 -15.48
CA ALA A 217 -19.69 0.76 -14.55
C ALA A 217 -21.11 0.26 -14.22
N GLU A 218 -22.09 1.17 -14.15
CA GLU A 218 -23.50 0.79 -13.96
C GLU A 218 -24.11 0.04 -15.16
N THR A 219 -23.56 0.28 -16.35
CA THR A 219 -24.12 -0.28 -17.61
C THR A 219 -23.36 -1.49 -18.14
N ARG A 220 -22.17 -1.78 -17.61
CA ARG A 220 -21.29 -2.83 -18.11
C ARG A 220 -20.60 -3.56 -16.96
N PRO A 221 -20.73 -4.91 -16.89
CA PRO A 221 -19.91 -5.67 -15.93
C PRO A 221 -18.43 -5.40 -16.23
N PRO A 222 -17.55 -5.44 -15.20
CA PRO A 222 -16.13 -5.20 -15.38
C PRO A 222 -15.60 -6.07 -16.51
N GLU A 223 -15.06 -5.42 -17.54
CA GLU A 223 -14.53 -6.12 -18.70
C GLU A 223 -13.38 -7.01 -18.25
N ALA A 224 -13.44 -8.30 -18.60
CA ALA A 224 -12.31 -9.19 -18.40
C ALA A 224 -11.15 -8.67 -19.27
N ILE A 225 -10.15 -8.15 -18.63
CA ILE A 225 -8.94 -7.66 -19.29
C ILE A 225 -8.02 -8.86 -19.47
N ALA A 226 -7.45 -9.02 -20.65
CA ALA A 226 -6.43 -10.05 -20.84
C ALA A 226 -5.13 -9.60 -20.11
N PRO A 227 -4.63 -10.34 -19.12
CA PRO A 227 -3.38 -10.01 -18.47
C PRO A 227 -2.21 -10.15 -19.45
N THR A 228 -1.16 -9.37 -19.24
CA THR A 228 0.04 -9.49 -20.10
C THR A 228 0.72 -10.86 -19.90
N PRO A 229 1.41 -11.38 -20.92
CA PRO A 229 2.12 -12.67 -20.80
C PRO A 229 3.08 -12.73 -19.62
N GLU A 230 3.74 -11.62 -19.29
CA GLU A 230 4.69 -11.51 -18.19
C GLU A 230 3.99 -11.70 -16.85
N VAL A 231 2.85 -11.04 -16.62
CA VAL A 231 2.02 -11.19 -15.41
C VAL A 231 1.50 -12.62 -15.30
N VAL A 232 1.08 -13.22 -16.40
CA VAL A 232 0.64 -14.64 -16.43
C VAL A 232 1.77 -15.57 -16.01
N GLN A 233 2.97 -15.41 -16.57
CA GLN A 233 4.13 -16.21 -16.21
C GLN A 233 4.53 -16.04 -14.74
N GLU A 234 4.45 -14.81 -14.24
CA GLU A 234 4.76 -14.52 -12.85
C GLU A 234 3.77 -15.20 -11.90
N LEU A 235 2.47 -15.09 -12.16
CA LEU A 235 1.43 -15.77 -11.37
C LEU A 235 1.61 -17.30 -11.38
N TYR A 236 1.93 -17.91 -12.53
CA TYR A 236 2.23 -19.33 -12.60
C TYR A 236 3.49 -19.70 -11.80
N ARG A 237 4.51 -18.86 -11.81
CA ARG A 237 5.72 -19.09 -11.00
C ARG A 237 5.40 -19.09 -9.52
N TYR A 238 4.60 -18.16 -9.03
CA TYR A 238 4.17 -18.14 -7.63
C TYR A 238 3.25 -19.31 -7.30
N SER A 239 2.31 -19.66 -8.17
CA SER A 239 1.44 -20.83 -7.98
C SER A 239 2.22 -22.14 -7.91
N SER A 240 3.27 -22.31 -8.72
CA SER A 240 4.17 -23.46 -8.63
C SER A 240 4.89 -23.51 -7.28
N ARG A 241 5.39 -22.38 -6.78
CA ARG A 241 6.01 -22.31 -5.45
C ARG A 241 5.02 -22.65 -4.32
N VAL A 242 3.77 -22.21 -4.45
CA VAL A 242 2.70 -22.57 -3.51
C VAL A 242 2.46 -24.08 -3.53
N LEU A 243 2.35 -24.67 -4.71
CA LEU A 243 2.15 -26.12 -4.85
C LEU A 243 3.30 -26.92 -4.24
N ASP A 244 4.54 -26.50 -4.49
CA ASP A 244 5.73 -27.14 -3.91
C ASP A 244 5.71 -27.05 -2.36
N ALA A 245 5.33 -25.89 -1.81
CA ALA A 245 5.24 -25.67 -0.37
C ALA A 245 4.11 -26.48 0.28
N LEU A 246 2.96 -26.60 -0.37
CA LEU A 246 1.85 -27.42 0.11
C LEU A 246 2.26 -28.91 0.22
N SER A 247 3.08 -29.39 -0.70
CA SER A 247 3.60 -30.77 -0.72
C SER A 247 2.49 -31.82 -0.56
N VAL A 248 1.40 -31.67 -1.29
CA VAL A 248 0.26 -32.60 -1.33
C VAL A 248 0.03 -33.13 -2.73
N LEU A 249 -0.38 -34.38 -2.81
CA LEU A 249 -0.80 -35.04 -4.05
C LEU A 249 -2.32 -35.16 -4.03
N GLY A 250 -2.97 -34.40 -4.88
CA GLY A 250 -4.41 -34.40 -5.06
C GLY A 250 -4.77 -34.19 -6.51
N ARG A 251 -6.06 -34.24 -6.80
CA ARG A 251 -6.55 -33.90 -8.12
C ARG A 251 -6.57 -32.36 -8.25
N MET A 252 -5.82 -31.84 -9.19
CA MET A 252 -5.87 -30.42 -9.54
C MET A 252 -6.96 -30.17 -10.58
N ASP A 253 -7.79 -29.16 -10.35
CA ASP A 253 -8.73 -28.74 -11.37
C ASP A 253 -7.97 -28.07 -12.52
N GLN A 254 -8.23 -28.54 -13.74
CA GLN A 254 -7.60 -28.01 -14.95
C GLN A 254 -8.25 -26.73 -15.46
N GLY A 255 -9.25 -26.18 -14.77
CA GLY A 255 -9.88 -24.90 -15.04
C GLY A 255 -8.97 -23.67 -14.77
N ASN A 256 -7.68 -23.87 -14.73
CA ASN A 256 -6.63 -22.92 -14.40
C ASN A 256 -6.50 -21.79 -15.43
N GLN A 257 -7.34 -20.78 -15.33
CA GLN A 257 -7.16 -19.58 -16.14
C GLN A 257 -6.75 -18.43 -15.24
N VAL A 258 -5.66 -17.77 -15.63
CA VAL A 258 -5.35 -16.45 -15.09
C VAL A 258 -6.40 -15.50 -15.63
N SER A 259 -7.11 -14.84 -14.74
CA SER A 259 -8.07 -13.79 -15.05
C SER A 259 -7.53 -12.43 -14.60
N ALA A 260 -7.84 -11.39 -15.33
CA ALA A 260 -7.60 -10.04 -14.86
C ALA A 260 -8.92 -9.28 -14.88
N ILE A 261 -9.12 -8.48 -13.86
CA ILE A 261 -10.29 -7.60 -13.74
C ILE A 261 -9.78 -6.18 -13.46
N THR A 262 -10.55 -5.20 -13.89
CA THR A 262 -10.34 -3.83 -13.40
C THR A 262 -10.39 -3.87 -11.88
N CYS A 263 -9.41 -3.25 -11.23
CA CYS A 263 -9.39 -3.21 -9.77
C CYS A 263 -10.53 -2.32 -9.27
N PRO A 264 -11.53 -2.86 -8.53
CA PRO A 264 -12.68 -2.08 -8.08
C PRO A 264 -12.25 -0.92 -7.16
N ASP A 265 -11.31 -1.18 -6.25
CA ASP A 265 -10.82 -0.18 -5.30
C ASP A 265 -10.05 0.94 -5.99
N CYS A 266 -9.29 0.60 -7.03
CA CYS A 266 -8.58 1.58 -7.84
C CYS A 266 -9.54 2.39 -8.71
N TRP A 267 -10.58 1.75 -9.21
CA TRP A 267 -11.62 2.39 -10.01
C TRP A 267 -12.36 3.47 -9.22
N THR A 268 -12.76 3.18 -7.98
CA THR A 268 -13.42 4.16 -7.10
C THR A 268 -12.51 5.32 -6.73
N LYS A 269 -11.18 5.13 -6.82
CA LYS A 269 -10.16 6.17 -6.62
C LYS A 269 -9.73 6.87 -7.91
N GLY A 270 -10.44 6.66 -9.03
CA GLY A 270 -10.14 7.28 -10.33
C GLY A 270 -9.05 6.60 -11.16
N LEU A 271 -8.48 5.51 -10.69
CA LEU A 271 -7.42 4.74 -11.39
C LEU A 271 -8.04 3.75 -12.38
N ARG A 272 -8.44 4.21 -13.55
CA ARG A 272 -9.19 3.40 -14.54
C ARG A 272 -8.36 2.35 -15.25
N SER A 273 -7.08 2.60 -15.43
CA SER A 273 -6.16 1.68 -16.10
C SER A 273 -5.60 0.61 -15.16
N ALA A 274 -5.96 0.66 -13.87
CA ALA A 274 -5.49 -0.32 -12.92
C ALA A 274 -6.27 -1.62 -13.01
N CYS A 275 -5.56 -2.72 -13.21
CA CYS A 275 -6.12 -4.06 -13.17
C CYS A 275 -5.37 -4.92 -12.15
N THR A 276 -6.07 -5.90 -11.60
CA THR A 276 -5.47 -6.98 -10.82
C THR A 276 -5.65 -8.29 -11.54
N ALA A 277 -4.58 -9.06 -11.67
CA ALA A 277 -4.63 -10.39 -12.25
C ALA A 277 -4.60 -11.43 -11.13
N ARG A 278 -5.35 -12.52 -11.31
CA ARG A 278 -5.52 -13.59 -10.34
C ARG A 278 -5.34 -14.94 -11.01
N HIS A 279 -4.69 -15.83 -10.31
CA HIS A 279 -4.68 -17.25 -10.65
C HIS A 279 -5.38 -18.02 -9.53
N HIS A 280 -6.60 -18.48 -9.83
CA HIS A 280 -7.42 -19.25 -8.90
C HIS A 280 -7.35 -20.73 -9.30
N TRP A 281 -7.06 -21.59 -8.34
CA TRP A 281 -7.01 -23.04 -8.53
C TRP A 281 -7.31 -23.79 -7.24
N GLN A 282 -7.50 -25.09 -7.33
CA GLN A 282 -7.84 -25.92 -6.17
C GLN A 282 -7.18 -27.29 -6.22
N VAL A 283 -7.04 -27.88 -5.05
CA VAL A 283 -6.61 -29.27 -4.86
C VAL A 283 -7.77 -30.02 -4.22
N ASP A 284 -8.22 -31.08 -4.90
CA ASP A 284 -9.31 -31.95 -4.50
C ASP A 284 -8.82 -33.33 -4.09
N ASP A 285 -9.72 -34.09 -3.45
CA ASP A 285 -9.56 -35.50 -3.11
C ASP A 285 -8.43 -35.81 -2.11
N VAL A 286 -8.02 -34.84 -1.31
CA VAL A 286 -7.05 -34.96 -0.21
C VAL A 286 -7.78 -34.92 1.12
N ASP A 287 -7.35 -35.73 2.08
CA ASP A 287 -7.91 -35.72 3.44
C ASP A 287 -7.78 -34.34 4.11
N ASP A 288 -8.84 -33.90 4.80
CA ASP A 288 -8.90 -32.59 5.43
C ASP A 288 -7.75 -32.37 6.45
N ALA A 289 -7.31 -33.42 7.16
CA ALA A 289 -6.20 -33.30 8.10
C ALA A 289 -4.86 -33.10 7.39
N LEU A 290 -4.66 -33.71 6.21
CA LEU A 290 -3.49 -33.47 5.38
C LEU A 290 -3.50 -32.07 4.77
N LEU A 291 -4.67 -31.59 4.35
CA LEU A 291 -4.84 -30.22 3.83
C LEU A 291 -4.62 -29.19 4.92
N ALA A 292 -5.11 -29.43 6.14
CA ALA A 292 -4.85 -28.55 7.28
C ALA A 292 -3.34 -28.41 7.56
N ALA A 293 -2.63 -29.54 7.61
CA ALA A 293 -1.17 -29.53 7.76
C ALA A 293 -0.45 -28.86 6.57
N ALA A 294 -1.02 -28.93 5.37
CA ALA A 294 -0.47 -28.27 4.18
C ALA A 294 -0.62 -26.73 4.26
N VAL A 295 -1.74 -26.23 4.77
CA VAL A 295 -1.94 -24.79 4.99
C VAL A 295 -0.90 -24.24 5.97
N ASP A 296 -0.64 -24.96 7.08
CA ASP A 296 0.37 -24.56 8.06
C ASP A 296 1.78 -24.57 7.45
N ARG A 297 2.15 -25.63 6.70
CA ARG A 297 3.44 -25.71 5.99
C ARG A 297 3.60 -24.58 4.98
N LEU A 298 2.55 -24.23 4.23
CA LEU A 298 2.58 -23.10 3.30
C LEU A 298 2.94 -21.80 4.01
N GLY A 299 2.26 -21.53 5.14
CA GLY A 299 2.55 -20.37 5.97
C GLY A 299 4.00 -20.32 6.43
N GLU A 300 4.51 -21.42 7.02
CA GLU A 300 5.88 -21.53 7.49
C GLU A 300 6.91 -21.39 6.36
N ALA A 301 6.68 -22.06 5.22
CA ALA A 301 7.60 -22.04 4.09
C ALA A 301 7.74 -20.66 3.47
N PHE A 302 6.64 -19.90 3.33
CA PHE A 302 6.66 -18.57 2.76
C PHE A 302 7.19 -17.54 3.75
N GLN A 303 6.86 -17.64 5.04
CA GLN A 303 7.45 -16.79 6.07
C GLN A 303 8.98 -16.98 6.16
N SER A 304 9.49 -18.21 6.04
CA SER A 304 10.93 -18.45 6.00
C SER A 304 11.65 -17.86 4.78
N GLN A 305 10.89 -17.47 3.75
CA GLN A 305 11.37 -16.77 2.56
C GLN A 305 11.08 -15.26 2.60
N GLY A 306 10.74 -14.73 3.78
CA GLY A 306 10.49 -13.33 3.99
C GLY A 306 9.08 -12.85 3.59
N TRP A 307 8.11 -13.75 3.38
CA TRP A 307 6.72 -13.34 3.17
C TRP A 307 6.04 -12.98 4.49
N LEU A 308 5.17 -12.00 4.44
CA LEU A 308 4.38 -11.53 5.58
C LEU A 308 3.09 -12.33 5.69
N LYS A 309 2.78 -12.82 6.87
CA LYS A 309 1.47 -13.38 7.17
C LYS A 309 0.51 -12.23 7.51
N LEU A 310 -0.47 -11.99 6.64
CA LEU A 310 -1.47 -10.95 6.82
C LEU A 310 -2.58 -11.41 7.79
N SER A 311 -3.06 -12.65 7.60
CA SER A 311 -4.13 -13.23 8.41
C SER A 311 -4.17 -14.75 8.27
N GLY A 312 -5.05 -15.40 8.99
CA GLY A 312 -5.36 -16.82 8.82
C GLY A 312 -5.56 -17.56 10.13
N THR A 313 -6.30 -18.66 10.03
CA THR A 313 -6.57 -19.60 11.13
C THR A 313 -5.72 -20.84 10.94
N PRO A 314 -4.93 -21.27 11.94
CA PRO A 314 -4.10 -22.46 11.83
C PRO A 314 -4.89 -23.69 11.33
N GLY A 315 -4.34 -24.38 10.35
CA GLY A 315 -4.95 -25.55 9.71
C GLY A 315 -6.21 -25.26 8.88
N GLN A 316 -6.65 -24.02 8.74
CA GLN A 316 -7.85 -23.68 7.97
C GLN A 316 -7.58 -22.69 6.84
N SER A 317 -6.85 -21.61 7.14
CA SER A 317 -6.57 -20.60 6.13
C SER A 317 -5.27 -19.88 6.41
N VAL A 318 -4.65 -19.35 5.36
CA VAL A 318 -3.50 -18.45 5.45
C VAL A 318 -3.58 -17.42 4.34
N SER A 319 -3.30 -16.17 4.68
CA SER A 319 -3.12 -15.05 3.74
C SER A 319 -1.69 -14.52 3.89
N LEU A 320 -0.97 -14.43 2.79
CA LEU A 320 0.46 -14.12 2.75
C LEU A 320 0.70 -13.02 1.71
N ALA A 321 1.52 -12.02 2.03
CA ALA A 321 1.97 -11.01 1.08
C ALA A 321 3.47 -11.13 0.84
N ALA A 322 3.87 -10.95 -0.41
CA ALA A 322 5.29 -10.98 -0.77
C ALA A 322 6.03 -9.79 -0.16
N HIS A 323 7.17 -10.09 0.44
CA HIS A 323 8.13 -9.08 0.89
C HIS A 323 8.75 -8.36 -0.32
N GLY A 324 9.11 -7.09 -0.17
CA GLY A 324 9.89 -6.37 -1.17
C GLY A 324 9.08 -5.65 -2.25
N GLY A 325 7.87 -5.18 -1.95
CA GLY A 325 7.12 -4.30 -2.85
C GLY A 325 6.57 -4.97 -4.11
N SER A 326 6.76 -6.28 -4.30
CA SER A 326 6.16 -6.99 -5.43
C SER A 326 4.63 -7.05 -5.34
N GLY A 327 4.06 -6.77 -4.16
CA GLY A 327 2.62 -6.67 -3.92
C GLY A 327 1.82 -7.94 -4.22
N HIS A 328 2.49 -9.08 -4.46
CA HIS A 328 1.81 -10.35 -4.67
C HIS A 328 1.22 -10.87 -3.37
N GLN A 329 0.03 -11.45 -3.46
CA GLN A 329 -0.66 -12.07 -2.34
C GLN A 329 -0.97 -13.52 -2.66
N VAL A 330 -0.93 -14.36 -1.65
CA VAL A 330 -1.33 -15.78 -1.71
C VAL A 330 -2.34 -16.04 -0.62
N ASP A 331 -3.51 -16.48 -1.01
CA ASP A 331 -4.56 -16.92 -0.11
C ASP A 331 -4.81 -18.40 -0.29
N ALA A 332 -4.85 -19.15 0.81
CA ALA A 332 -5.18 -20.57 0.79
C ALA A 332 -6.23 -20.85 1.87
N THR A 333 -7.33 -21.52 1.49
CA THR A 333 -8.46 -21.80 2.39
C THR A 333 -8.93 -23.23 2.24
N LEU A 334 -8.94 -23.99 3.34
CA LEU A 334 -9.52 -25.31 3.44
C LEU A 334 -11.05 -25.24 3.48
N VAL A 335 -11.70 -25.89 2.56
CA VAL A 335 -13.16 -26.09 2.57
C VAL A 335 -13.48 -27.34 3.39
N VAL A 336 -13.69 -27.15 4.68
CA VAL A 336 -13.88 -28.26 5.65
C VAL A 336 -15.01 -29.20 5.19
N GLY A 337 -14.78 -30.51 5.27
CA GLY A 337 -15.73 -31.54 4.87
C GLY A 337 -15.88 -31.73 3.35
N ARG A 338 -15.14 -30.98 2.54
CA ARG A 338 -15.15 -31.09 1.08
C ARG A 338 -13.88 -31.73 0.50
N ARG A 339 -12.89 -32.03 1.35
CA ARG A 339 -11.57 -32.55 0.94
C ARG A 339 -10.94 -31.70 -0.15
N ARG A 340 -11.07 -30.36 0.02
CA ARG A 340 -10.71 -29.32 -0.96
C ARG A 340 -9.92 -28.21 -0.32
N LEU A 341 -8.82 -27.82 -0.94
CA LEU A 341 -8.09 -26.60 -0.65
C LEU A 341 -8.22 -25.67 -1.85
N VAL A 342 -8.68 -24.46 -1.61
CA VAL A 342 -8.79 -23.40 -2.62
C VAL A 342 -7.61 -22.46 -2.46
N ILE A 343 -6.95 -22.12 -3.55
CA ILE A 343 -5.80 -21.24 -3.59
C ILE A 343 -6.06 -20.10 -4.57
N GLU A 344 -5.75 -18.90 -4.16
CA GLU A 344 -5.72 -17.72 -5.02
C GLU A 344 -4.34 -17.07 -4.94
N VAL A 345 -3.72 -16.82 -6.07
CA VAL A 345 -2.50 -16.01 -6.20
C VAL A 345 -2.87 -14.74 -6.93
N VAL A 346 -2.65 -13.60 -6.29
CA VAL A 346 -3.05 -12.29 -6.79
C VAL A 346 -1.79 -11.49 -7.11
N ALA A 347 -1.73 -10.92 -8.33
CA ALA A 347 -0.72 -9.95 -8.67
C ALA A 347 -1.09 -8.57 -8.10
N PRO A 348 -0.12 -7.70 -7.83
CA PRO A 348 -0.41 -6.33 -7.46
C PRO A 348 -1.24 -5.65 -8.55
N CYS A 349 -1.98 -4.62 -8.16
CA CYS A 349 -2.62 -3.78 -9.14
C CYS A 349 -1.55 -3.13 -10.03
N THR A 350 -1.68 -3.32 -11.33
CA THR A 350 -0.78 -2.75 -12.32
C THR A 350 -1.57 -1.95 -13.34
N ARG A 351 -0.95 -0.95 -13.96
CA ARG A 351 -1.56 -0.28 -15.11
C ARG A 351 -1.54 -1.22 -16.30
N THR A 352 -2.66 -1.30 -17.02
CA THR A 352 -2.64 -1.87 -18.36
C THR A 352 -1.87 -0.92 -19.26
N VAL A 353 -0.72 -1.35 -19.75
CA VAL A 353 0.03 -0.59 -20.77
C VAL A 353 -0.80 -0.64 -22.06
N SER A 354 -1.57 0.39 -22.31
CA SER A 354 -2.38 0.52 -23.50
C SER A 354 -1.62 1.32 -24.57
N SER A 355 -0.40 0.94 -24.93
CA SER A 355 0.22 1.26 -26.23
C SER A 355 1.68 0.83 -26.29
N PRO A 356 2.16 0.37 -27.44
CA PRO A 356 3.59 -0.01 -27.64
C PRO A 356 4.53 1.22 -27.74
N GLY A 357 4.22 2.30 -27.04
CA GLY A 357 5.01 3.54 -27.00
C GLY A 357 5.45 3.99 -25.61
N ASP A 358 4.86 3.43 -24.55
CA ASP A 358 5.10 3.86 -23.17
C ASP A 358 6.08 2.99 -22.39
N SER A 359 7.08 2.46 -23.04
CA SER A 359 8.24 1.90 -22.33
C SER A 359 9.11 3.07 -21.85
N VAL A 360 8.80 3.60 -20.68
CA VAL A 360 9.56 4.68 -20.02
C VAL A 360 10.78 4.14 -19.26
N PHE A 361 11.16 2.88 -19.47
CA PHE A 361 12.38 2.31 -18.91
C PHE A 361 13.15 1.56 -19.98
N GLY A 362 13.97 2.31 -20.70
CA GLY A 362 15.12 1.83 -21.44
C GLY A 362 16.36 2.02 -20.61
#